data_2e13d02dc11c00a1f24173edb8cc5831
#
_entry.id   2e13d02dc11c00a1f24173edb8cc5831
#
_cell.length_a   1.000
_cell.length_b   1.000
_cell.length_c   1.000
_cell.angle_alpha   90.00
_cell.angle_beta   90.00
_cell.angle_gamma   90.00
#
_symmetry.space_group_name_H-M   'P 1'
#
loop_
_entity.id
_entity.type
_entity.pdbx_description
1 polymer ?
#
loop_
_entity_poly.entity_id
_entity_poly.type
_entity_poly.pdbx_seq_one_letter_code
_entity_poly.pdbx_strand_id
1 'polypeptide(L)'
;FDYNIPVGYDKTVSVVDWVSFQETKKIEVVTNPVNLVTDNQGDVYLVSMGDYGAIPNTFQRIDSETDEVTTITETNATEMASVGDKLYMIYSQYDANWNQVISFISYDAINEKVISDNFITDGTSIDKPYKIGADPTTGYIYITASDYKTNGDVYAFDASGKKLFQFEVGLNPVKAVLVKR
;
A
#
# COMPACT_ATOMS: atom_id res chain seq x y z
N PHE A 1 15.89 18.55 -9.72
CA PHE A 1 16.40 17.20 -9.44
C PHE A 1 17.73 17.05 -10.16
N ASP A 2 18.82 16.78 -9.44
CA ASP A 2 20.13 16.58 -10.06
C ASP A 2 20.40 15.09 -10.17
N TYR A 3 20.36 14.56 -11.38
CA TYR A 3 20.57 13.12 -11.65
C TYR A 3 22.02 12.66 -11.44
N ASN A 4 22.95 13.58 -11.17
CA ASN A 4 24.36 13.27 -10.91
C ASN A 4 24.64 13.04 -9.42
N ILE A 5 23.69 13.36 -8.54
CA ILE A 5 23.82 13.10 -7.11
C ILE A 5 23.21 11.74 -6.83
N PRO A 6 23.96 10.78 -6.26
CA PRO A 6 23.35 9.51 -5.83
C PRO A 6 22.19 9.79 -4.91
N VAL A 7 20.99 9.31 -5.26
CA VAL A 7 19.80 9.44 -4.42
C VAL A 7 19.99 8.53 -3.21
N GLY A 8 20.28 9.14 -2.06
CA GLY A 8 20.22 8.43 -0.78
C GLY A 8 18.75 8.30 -0.38
N TYR A 9 18.16 7.12 -0.58
CA TYR A 9 16.83 6.83 -0.04
C TYR A 9 16.88 6.75 1.49
N ASP A 10 15.85 7.31 2.15
CA ASP A 10 15.71 7.14 3.60
C ASP A 10 15.44 5.65 3.93
N LYS A 11 15.78 5.28 5.14
CA LYS A 11 15.57 3.93 5.70
C LYS A 11 15.00 4.00 7.11
N THR A 12 14.26 5.05 7.42
CA THR A 12 13.68 5.27 8.73
C THR A 12 12.21 5.65 8.66
N VAL A 13 11.48 5.28 9.70
CA VAL A 13 10.15 5.79 10.02
C VAL A 13 10.26 6.66 11.26
N SER A 14 9.83 7.92 11.18
CA SER A 14 9.83 8.85 12.30
C SER A 14 8.56 8.66 13.13
N VAL A 15 8.72 8.56 14.46
CA VAL A 15 7.62 8.62 15.42
C VAL A 15 7.54 10.04 15.95
N VAL A 16 6.39 10.66 15.79
CA VAL A 16 6.14 12.06 16.17
C VAL A 16 5.08 12.10 17.26
N ASP A 17 5.38 12.78 18.35
CA ASP A 17 4.38 13.12 19.37
C ASP A 17 3.41 14.16 18.79
N TRP A 18 2.13 13.81 18.69
CA TRP A 18 1.12 14.63 18.03
C TRP A 18 0.70 15.88 18.82
N VAL A 19 1.03 15.97 20.12
CA VAL A 19 0.73 17.12 20.98
C VAL A 19 1.83 18.16 20.86
N SER A 20 3.08 17.74 21.01
CA SER A 20 4.25 18.62 20.94
C SER A 20 4.77 18.84 19.53
N PHE A 21 4.36 18.01 18.55
CA PHE A 21 4.89 17.95 17.20
C PHE A 21 6.40 17.72 17.13
N GLN A 22 6.96 17.02 18.15
CA GLN A 22 8.38 16.67 18.19
C GLN A 22 8.58 15.22 17.76
N GLU A 23 9.63 15.00 16.95
CA GLU A 23 10.12 13.66 16.67
C GLU A 23 10.68 13.06 17.97
N THR A 24 10.13 11.92 18.38
CA THR A 24 10.54 11.23 19.61
C THR A 24 11.56 10.15 19.36
N LYS A 25 11.49 9.50 18.19
CA LYS A 25 12.45 8.46 17.76
C LYS A 25 12.37 8.22 16.26
N LYS A 26 13.38 7.51 15.74
CA LYS A 26 13.38 6.92 14.40
C LYS A 26 13.54 5.41 14.50
N ILE A 27 12.76 4.69 13.73
CA ILE A 27 12.79 3.23 13.62
C ILE A 27 13.45 2.89 12.29
N GLU A 28 14.53 2.10 12.31
CA GLU A 28 15.20 1.66 11.09
C GLU A 28 14.37 0.60 10.37
N VAL A 29 14.19 0.79 9.06
CA VAL A 29 13.44 -0.09 8.16
C VAL A 29 14.23 -0.32 6.88
N VAL A 30 13.71 -1.14 5.97
CA VAL A 30 14.32 -1.30 4.65
C VAL A 30 14.23 0.03 3.87
N THR A 31 15.23 0.26 3.05
CA THR A 31 15.41 1.47 2.22
C THR A 31 14.16 1.85 1.41
N ASN A 32 13.87 3.15 1.37
CA ASN A 32 12.80 3.78 0.59
C ASN A 32 11.38 3.38 1.05
N PRO A 33 11.03 3.62 2.35
CA PRO A 33 9.67 3.44 2.82
C PRO A 33 8.72 4.45 2.15
N VAL A 34 7.61 3.96 1.57
CA VAL A 34 6.72 4.79 0.73
C VAL A 34 5.26 4.75 1.13
N ASN A 35 4.82 3.67 1.76
CA ASN A 35 3.43 3.50 2.15
C ASN A 35 3.34 2.78 3.48
N LEU A 36 2.46 3.26 4.37
CA LEU A 36 2.20 2.60 5.64
C LEU A 36 0.72 2.70 6.02
N VAL A 37 0.26 1.65 6.70
CA VAL A 37 -1.08 1.54 7.29
C VAL A 37 -0.95 0.95 8.69
N THR A 38 -2.00 1.10 9.49
CA THR A 38 -2.07 0.48 10.82
C THR A 38 -3.22 -0.52 10.89
N ASP A 39 -3.10 -1.51 11.76
CA ASP A 39 -4.18 -2.36 12.20
C ASP A 39 -4.86 -1.81 13.47
N ASN A 40 -5.81 -2.55 14.05
CA ASN A 40 -6.49 -2.17 15.27
C ASN A 40 -5.64 -2.35 16.54
N GLN A 41 -4.54 -3.09 16.47
CA GLN A 41 -3.59 -3.26 17.57
C GLN A 41 -2.60 -2.11 17.64
N GLY A 42 -2.54 -1.30 16.58
CA GLY A 42 -1.63 -0.17 16.45
C GLY A 42 -0.33 -0.52 15.75
N ASP A 43 -0.15 -1.77 15.33
CA ASP A 43 1.02 -2.18 14.56
C ASP A 43 1.04 -1.49 13.21
N VAL A 44 2.24 -1.16 12.74
CA VAL A 44 2.43 -0.44 11.49
C VAL A 44 2.95 -1.40 10.43
N TYR A 45 2.17 -1.56 9.38
CA TYR A 45 2.58 -2.29 8.18
C TYR A 45 3.12 -1.30 7.15
N LEU A 46 4.28 -1.58 6.58
CA LEU A 46 4.91 -0.68 5.64
C LEU A 46 5.48 -1.39 4.41
N VAL A 47 5.48 -0.66 3.31
CA VAL A 47 6.17 -1.03 2.07
C VAL A 47 7.40 -0.16 1.91
N SER A 48 8.54 -0.80 1.71
CA SER A 48 9.78 -0.18 1.29
C SER A 48 10.11 -0.61 -0.15
N MET A 49 10.34 0.36 -1.05
CA MET A 49 10.57 0.07 -2.47
C MET A 49 12.00 -0.38 -2.79
N GLY A 50 12.89 -0.37 -1.78
CA GLY A 50 14.29 -0.67 -1.98
C GLY A 50 15.02 0.43 -2.77
N ASP A 51 16.09 0.05 -3.43
CA ASP A 51 16.92 0.98 -4.23
C ASP A 51 16.73 0.83 -5.74
N TYR A 52 15.71 0.07 -6.15
CA TYR A 52 15.45 -0.34 -7.54
C TYR A 52 16.60 -1.14 -8.17
N GLY A 53 17.45 -1.73 -7.36
CA GLY A 53 18.62 -2.49 -7.77
C GLY A 53 18.88 -3.70 -6.87
N ALA A 54 19.88 -3.58 -5.97
CA ALA A 54 20.32 -4.68 -5.11
C ALA A 54 19.39 -4.91 -3.90
N ILE A 55 18.72 -3.87 -3.41
CA ILE A 55 17.78 -3.96 -2.30
C ILE A 55 16.35 -4.07 -2.87
N PRO A 56 15.68 -5.22 -2.69
CA PRO A 56 14.36 -5.44 -3.26
C PRO A 56 13.26 -4.66 -2.53
N ASN A 57 12.11 -4.55 -3.19
CA ASN A 57 10.86 -4.16 -2.56
C ASN A 57 10.53 -5.12 -1.41
N THR A 58 10.08 -4.59 -0.29
CA THR A 58 9.93 -5.35 0.97
C THR A 58 8.65 -4.92 1.69
N PHE A 59 7.94 -5.89 2.24
CA PHE A 59 6.80 -5.69 3.12
C PHE A 59 7.20 -6.01 4.57
N GLN A 60 6.95 -5.08 5.49
CA GLN A 60 7.41 -5.15 6.88
C GLN A 60 6.28 -4.79 7.85
N ARG A 61 6.37 -5.33 9.09
CA ARG A 61 5.59 -4.89 10.24
C ARG A 61 6.51 -4.25 11.27
N ILE A 62 6.07 -3.18 11.89
CA ILE A 62 6.64 -2.58 13.09
C ILE A 62 5.67 -2.86 14.22
N ASP A 63 6.09 -3.57 15.22
CA ASP A 63 5.35 -3.82 16.45
C ASP A 63 5.23 -2.50 17.24
N SER A 64 4.03 -2.10 17.58
CA SER A 64 3.75 -0.79 18.19
C SER A 64 4.20 -0.67 19.65
N GLU A 65 4.38 -1.79 20.35
CA GLU A 65 4.81 -1.83 21.75
C GLU A 65 6.33 -1.88 21.89
N THR A 66 7.00 -2.64 21.00
CA THR A 66 8.43 -2.94 21.12
C THR A 66 9.30 -2.19 20.11
N ASP A 67 8.71 -1.63 19.05
CA ASP A 67 9.36 -1.09 17.84
C ASP A 67 10.14 -2.14 17.03
N GLU A 68 9.95 -3.43 17.30
CA GLU A 68 10.58 -4.49 16.54
C GLU A 68 10.09 -4.49 15.10
N VAL A 69 11.03 -4.56 14.15
CA VAL A 69 10.73 -4.58 12.71
C VAL A 69 10.88 -6.01 12.19
N THR A 70 9.78 -6.57 11.72
CA THR A 70 9.73 -7.89 11.11
C THR A 70 9.49 -7.78 9.60
N THR A 71 10.32 -8.47 8.81
CA THR A 71 10.09 -8.59 7.36
C THR A 71 9.15 -9.75 7.07
N ILE A 72 8.03 -9.47 6.39
CA ILE A 72 7.06 -10.46 5.95
C ILE A 72 7.49 -10.97 4.58
N THR A 73 7.74 -12.27 4.46
CA THR A 73 8.33 -12.87 3.25
C THR A 73 7.33 -13.66 2.40
N GLU A 74 6.14 -13.96 2.93
CA GLU A 74 5.14 -14.76 2.21
C GLU A 74 4.39 -13.96 1.13
N THR A 75 4.42 -12.63 1.22
CA THR A 75 3.77 -11.73 0.27
C THR A 75 4.53 -10.41 0.18
N ASN A 76 4.15 -9.57 -0.78
CA ASN A 76 4.70 -8.24 -0.96
C ASN A 76 3.64 -7.27 -1.48
N ALA A 77 3.91 -5.97 -1.41
CA ALA A 77 3.01 -4.93 -1.85
C ALA A 77 3.76 -3.74 -2.46
N THR A 78 3.06 -2.94 -3.25
CA THR A 78 3.51 -1.62 -3.70
C THR A 78 2.62 -0.51 -3.14
N GLU A 79 1.36 -0.83 -2.86
CA GLU A 79 0.38 0.06 -2.25
C GLU A 79 -0.50 -0.73 -1.27
N MET A 80 -0.96 -0.07 -0.20
CA MET A 80 -1.79 -0.70 0.83
C MET A 80 -2.88 0.24 1.34
N ALA A 81 -3.97 -0.36 1.80
CA ALA A 81 -4.99 0.26 2.62
C ALA A 81 -5.47 -0.75 3.67
N SER A 82 -5.95 -0.28 4.82
CA SER A 82 -6.47 -1.13 5.89
C SER A 82 -7.94 -0.87 6.20
N VAL A 83 -8.65 -1.91 6.60
CA VAL A 83 -9.96 -1.86 7.25
C VAL A 83 -9.87 -2.72 8.49
N GLY A 84 -9.68 -2.09 9.63
CA GLY A 84 -9.39 -2.81 10.86
C GLY A 84 -8.11 -3.66 10.71
N ASP A 85 -8.22 -4.94 11.02
CA ASP A 85 -7.12 -5.90 10.95
C ASP A 85 -6.96 -6.57 9.58
N LYS A 86 -7.68 -6.10 8.57
CA LYS A 86 -7.54 -6.60 7.20
C LYS A 86 -6.84 -5.58 6.33
N LEU A 87 -5.73 -5.99 5.73
CA LEU A 87 -5.00 -5.19 4.76
C LEU A 87 -5.44 -5.59 3.35
N TYR A 88 -5.61 -4.59 2.50
CA TYR A 88 -5.83 -4.74 1.07
C TYR A 88 -4.62 -4.15 0.36
N MET A 89 -3.99 -4.94 -0.49
CA MET A 89 -2.71 -4.61 -1.08
C MET A 89 -2.74 -4.73 -2.59
N ILE A 90 -2.04 -3.84 -3.26
CA ILE A 90 -1.68 -3.97 -4.67
C ILE A 90 -0.20 -4.33 -4.72
N TYR A 91 0.13 -5.39 -5.44
CA TYR A 91 1.48 -5.63 -5.92
C TYR A 91 1.50 -5.36 -7.41
N SER A 92 2.35 -4.44 -7.86
CA SER A 92 2.49 -4.09 -9.28
C SER A 92 3.94 -3.79 -9.58
N GLN A 93 4.63 -4.75 -10.18
CA GLN A 93 6.05 -4.70 -10.50
C GLN A 93 6.31 -5.33 -11.87
N TYR A 94 7.47 -5.06 -12.46
CA TYR A 94 7.92 -5.73 -13.67
C TYR A 94 8.82 -6.91 -13.32
N ASP A 95 8.59 -8.05 -13.98
CA ASP A 95 9.47 -9.20 -13.89
C ASP A 95 10.78 -8.98 -14.70
N ALA A 96 11.69 -9.95 -14.66
CA ALA A 96 12.95 -9.89 -15.38
C ALA A 96 12.80 -9.81 -16.92
N ASN A 97 11.63 -10.12 -17.45
CA ASN A 97 11.30 -10.05 -18.88
C ASN A 97 10.49 -8.77 -19.20
N TRP A 98 10.38 -7.84 -18.29
CA TRP A 98 9.58 -6.62 -18.41
C TRP A 98 8.08 -6.85 -18.58
N ASN A 99 7.55 -7.99 -18.14
CA ASN A 99 6.12 -8.20 -18.02
C ASN A 99 5.64 -7.62 -16.69
N GLN A 100 4.56 -6.87 -16.72
CA GLN A 100 3.95 -6.36 -15.49
C GLN A 100 3.24 -7.51 -14.76
N VAL A 101 3.62 -7.73 -13.52
CA VAL A 101 2.94 -8.66 -12.59
C VAL A 101 2.06 -7.84 -11.67
N ILE A 102 0.77 -8.15 -11.64
CA ILE A 102 -0.23 -7.45 -10.83
C ILE A 102 -0.95 -8.46 -9.95
N SER A 103 -1.07 -8.16 -8.67
CA SER A 103 -1.88 -8.92 -7.70
C SER A 103 -2.67 -7.98 -6.79
N PHE A 104 -3.87 -8.41 -6.41
CA PHE A 104 -4.76 -7.68 -5.49
C PHE A 104 -4.95 -8.52 -4.23
N ILE A 105 -4.05 -8.40 -3.29
CA ILE A 105 -3.89 -9.31 -2.17
C ILE A 105 -4.70 -8.81 -0.96
N SER A 106 -5.31 -9.72 -0.22
CA SER A 106 -5.81 -9.41 1.13
C SER A 106 -5.04 -10.21 2.18
N TYR A 107 -4.72 -9.54 3.29
CA TYR A 107 -3.87 -10.04 4.35
C TYR A 107 -4.53 -9.84 5.72
N ASP A 108 -4.40 -10.83 6.58
CA ASP A 108 -4.90 -10.83 7.97
C ASP A 108 -3.76 -10.39 8.89
N ALA A 109 -3.88 -9.20 9.48
CA ALA A 109 -2.86 -8.64 10.36
C ALA A 109 -2.76 -9.38 11.70
N ILE A 110 -3.88 -9.93 12.22
CA ILE A 110 -3.88 -10.67 13.49
C ILE A 110 -3.15 -12.01 13.36
N ASN A 111 -3.48 -12.77 12.29
CA ASN A 111 -2.90 -14.09 12.08
C ASN A 111 -1.64 -14.07 11.22
N GLU A 112 -1.22 -12.87 10.77
CA GLU A 112 -0.04 -12.62 9.94
C GLU A 112 0.04 -13.53 8.73
N LYS A 113 -1.06 -13.58 7.93
CA LYS A 113 -1.13 -14.46 6.76
C LYS A 113 -1.94 -13.88 5.62
N VAL A 114 -1.62 -14.33 4.42
CA VAL A 114 -2.42 -14.06 3.22
C VAL A 114 -3.79 -14.72 3.35
N ILE A 115 -4.87 -13.93 3.16
CA ILE A 115 -6.24 -14.43 3.04
C ILE A 115 -6.54 -14.85 1.61
N SER A 116 -6.11 -14.01 0.65
CA SER A 116 -6.31 -14.25 -0.78
C SER A 116 -5.25 -13.54 -1.60
N ASP A 117 -4.77 -14.20 -2.64
CA ASP A 117 -3.86 -13.63 -3.64
C ASP A 117 -4.59 -12.73 -4.66
N ASN A 118 -5.91 -12.80 -4.68
CA ASN A 118 -6.77 -11.89 -5.43
C ASN A 118 -8.10 -11.69 -4.70
N PHE A 119 -8.28 -10.51 -4.10
CA PHE A 119 -9.54 -10.17 -3.43
C PHE A 119 -10.63 -9.69 -4.38
N ILE A 120 -10.33 -9.42 -5.66
CA ILE A 120 -11.34 -9.08 -6.68
C ILE A 120 -12.01 -10.37 -7.14
N THR A 121 -13.31 -10.54 -6.79
CA THR A 121 -14.00 -11.83 -6.92
C THR A 121 -14.89 -11.95 -8.14
N ASP A 122 -15.17 -10.86 -8.84
CA ASP A 122 -16.11 -10.80 -9.97
C ASP A 122 -15.43 -10.80 -11.35
N GLY A 123 -14.12 -11.02 -11.39
CA GLY A 123 -13.34 -11.05 -12.63
C GLY A 123 -13.01 -9.67 -13.21
N THR A 124 -13.27 -8.58 -12.47
CA THR A 124 -12.84 -7.25 -12.91
C THR A 124 -11.32 -7.20 -13.06
N SER A 125 -10.86 -6.80 -14.25
CA SER A 125 -9.43 -6.55 -14.54
C SER A 125 -9.11 -5.06 -14.40
N ILE A 126 -7.95 -4.76 -13.80
CA ILE A 126 -7.39 -3.41 -13.71
C ILE A 126 -5.94 -3.50 -14.18
N ASP A 127 -5.69 -3.05 -15.40
CA ASP A 127 -4.39 -3.25 -16.07
C ASP A 127 -3.27 -2.36 -15.53
N LYS A 128 -3.60 -1.21 -14.95
CA LYS A 128 -2.64 -0.23 -14.44
C LYS A 128 -3.09 0.32 -13.09
N PRO A 129 -3.17 -0.54 -12.06
CA PRO A 129 -3.54 -0.10 -10.73
C PRO A 129 -2.48 0.89 -10.22
N TYR A 130 -2.95 1.98 -9.61
CA TYR A 130 -2.09 3.09 -9.23
C TYR A 130 -2.07 3.32 -7.73
N LYS A 131 -3.22 3.51 -7.11
CA LYS A 131 -3.38 3.71 -5.67
C LYS A 131 -4.56 2.91 -5.14
N ILE A 132 -4.52 2.65 -3.86
CA ILE A 132 -5.62 1.99 -3.13
C ILE A 132 -6.01 2.81 -1.91
N GLY A 133 -7.29 2.80 -1.59
CA GLY A 133 -7.85 3.37 -0.37
C GLY A 133 -8.99 2.50 0.13
N ALA A 134 -9.35 2.64 1.38
CA ALA A 134 -10.46 1.91 1.97
C ALA A 134 -11.29 2.82 2.88
N ASP A 135 -12.59 2.54 2.97
CA ASP A 135 -13.48 3.21 3.91
C ASP A 135 -13.66 2.31 5.15
N PRO A 136 -13.13 2.71 6.31
CA PRO A 136 -13.24 1.91 7.52
C PRO A 136 -14.68 1.77 8.04
N THR A 137 -15.62 2.60 7.54
CA THR A 137 -17.02 2.56 7.95
C THR A 137 -17.83 1.55 7.16
N THR A 138 -17.63 1.51 5.84
CA THR A 138 -18.39 0.64 4.92
C THR A 138 -17.63 -0.62 4.53
N GLY A 139 -16.31 -0.65 4.73
CA GLY A 139 -15.43 -1.69 4.23
C GLY A 139 -15.22 -1.64 2.72
N TYR A 140 -15.63 -0.56 2.06
CA TYR A 140 -15.44 -0.41 0.62
C TYR A 140 -13.98 -0.12 0.28
N ILE A 141 -13.51 -0.73 -0.81
CA ILE A 141 -12.15 -0.60 -1.31
C ILE A 141 -12.20 0.21 -2.61
N TYR A 142 -11.33 1.21 -2.72
CA TYR A 142 -11.21 2.06 -3.88
C TYR A 142 -9.83 1.85 -4.51
N ILE A 143 -9.80 1.48 -5.79
CA ILE A 143 -8.56 1.35 -6.56
C ILE A 143 -8.61 2.38 -7.66
N THR A 144 -7.55 3.17 -7.77
CA THR A 144 -7.37 4.05 -8.92
C THR A 144 -6.49 3.39 -9.96
N ALA A 145 -6.70 3.73 -11.23
CA ALA A 145 -5.85 3.30 -12.33
C ALA A 145 -5.30 4.51 -13.09
N SER A 146 -4.07 4.41 -13.58
CA SER A 146 -3.44 5.47 -14.38
C SER A 146 -2.41 4.91 -15.36
N ASP A 147 -2.44 5.43 -16.59
CA ASP A 147 -1.41 5.17 -17.60
C ASP A 147 -0.42 6.34 -17.73
N TYR A 148 -0.54 7.36 -16.86
CA TYR A 148 0.26 8.59 -16.85
C TYR A 148 0.10 9.48 -18.10
N LYS A 149 -0.87 9.21 -18.97
CA LYS A 149 -1.06 9.91 -20.25
C LYS A 149 -2.48 10.42 -20.45
N THR A 150 -3.46 9.63 -20.04
CA THR A 150 -4.88 9.92 -20.20
C THR A 150 -5.56 10.02 -18.82
N ASN A 151 -6.84 10.40 -18.84
CA ASN A 151 -7.66 10.35 -17.63
C ASN A 151 -7.61 8.94 -17.04
N GLY A 152 -7.59 8.89 -15.72
CA GLY A 152 -7.61 7.64 -14.97
C GLY A 152 -9.02 7.22 -14.57
N ASP A 153 -9.12 6.06 -13.95
CA ASP A 153 -10.36 5.51 -13.43
C ASP A 153 -10.31 5.31 -11.92
N VAL A 154 -11.47 5.34 -11.29
CA VAL A 154 -11.71 4.85 -9.94
C VAL A 154 -12.64 3.66 -9.99
N TYR A 155 -12.21 2.56 -9.40
CA TYR A 155 -12.99 1.35 -9.17
C TYR A 155 -13.35 1.25 -7.70
N ALA A 156 -14.60 0.96 -7.38
CA ALA A 156 -15.04 0.70 -6.01
C ALA A 156 -15.52 -0.75 -5.88
N PHE A 157 -15.08 -1.39 -4.83
CA PHE A 157 -15.44 -2.77 -4.47
C PHE A 157 -16.05 -2.81 -3.09
N ASP A 158 -16.97 -3.76 -2.86
CA ASP A 158 -17.43 -4.09 -1.51
C ASP A 158 -16.42 -4.98 -0.76
N ALA A 159 -16.68 -5.25 0.51
CA ALA A 159 -15.82 -6.06 1.36
C ALA A 159 -15.67 -7.53 0.87
N SER A 160 -16.56 -8.00 -0.01
CA SER A 160 -16.46 -9.32 -0.65
C SER A 160 -15.60 -9.33 -1.92
N GLY A 161 -15.12 -8.16 -2.36
CA GLY A 161 -14.32 -7.98 -3.57
C GLY A 161 -15.12 -7.88 -4.86
N LYS A 162 -16.43 -7.62 -4.76
CA LYS A 162 -17.31 -7.41 -5.91
C LYS A 162 -17.35 -5.93 -6.27
N LYS A 163 -17.17 -5.61 -7.55
CA LYS A 163 -17.25 -4.25 -8.06
C LYS A 163 -18.64 -3.64 -7.88
N LEU A 164 -18.68 -2.47 -7.26
CA LEU A 164 -19.90 -1.69 -7.06
C LEU A 164 -20.11 -0.69 -8.20
N PHE A 165 -19.05 0.04 -8.55
CA PHE A 165 -19.08 1.04 -9.63
C PHE A 165 -17.66 1.34 -10.12
N GLN A 166 -17.61 2.06 -11.24
CA GLN A 166 -16.41 2.61 -11.85
C GLN A 166 -16.77 3.95 -12.48
N PHE A 167 -15.86 4.92 -12.44
CA PHE A 167 -16.00 6.18 -13.15
C PHE A 167 -14.64 6.77 -13.52
N GLU A 168 -14.62 7.54 -14.60
CA GLU A 168 -13.44 8.26 -15.04
C GLU A 168 -13.18 9.49 -14.14
N VAL A 169 -11.90 9.78 -13.91
CA VAL A 169 -11.40 10.94 -13.16
C VAL A 169 -10.28 11.61 -13.94
N GLY A 170 -9.67 12.67 -13.37
CA GLY A 170 -8.51 13.32 -13.99
C GLY A 170 -7.27 12.44 -14.04
N LEU A 171 -6.24 12.96 -14.71
CA LEU A 171 -4.94 12.32 -14.85
C LEU A 171 -4.30 12.04 -13.47
N ASN A 172 -3.73 10.84 -13.29
CA ASN A 172 -2.99 10.41 -12.10
C ASN A 172 -3.78 10.59 -10.78
N PRO A 173 -4.89 9.89 -10.58
CA PRO A 173 -5.68 9.97 -9.35
C PRO A 173 -4.93 9.34 -8.18
N VAL A 174 -4.28 10.16 -7.34
CA VAL A 174 -3.36 9.71 -6.28
C VAL A 174 -4.06 9.35 -4.97
N LYS A 175 -5.31 9.75 -4.75
CA LYS A 175 -6.01 9.51 -3.49
C LYS A 175 -7.52 9.63 -3.61
N ALA A 176 -8.25 8.71 -2.96
CA ALA A 176 -9.66 8.87 -2.65
C ALA A 176 -9.81 9.44 -1.24
N VAL A 177 -10.59 10.51 -1.09
CA VAL A 177 -10.94 11.10 0.21
C VAL A 177 -12.43 10.94 0.42
N LEU A 178 -12.81 10.30 1.52
CA LEU A 178 -14.18 10.02 1.87
C LEU A 178 -14.70 11.09 2.83
N VAL A 179 -15.79 11.73 2.46
CA VAL A 179 -16.41 12.78 3.28
C VAL A 179 -17.79 12.30 3.71
N LYS A 180 -17.99 12.15 5.02
CA LYS A 180 -19.33 11.93 5.58
C LYS A 180 -20.15 13.22 5.44
N ARG A 181 -21.33 13.08 4.88
CA ARG A 181 -22.34 14.16 4.83
C ARG A 181 -23.40 13.93 5.89
#